data_87682ab8407c7e7bc1a6d499e4a94410
#
_entry.id   87682ab8407c7e7bc1a6d499e4a94410
#
_cell.length_a   1.000
_cell.length_b   1.000
_cell.length_c   1.000
_cell.angle_alpha   90.00
_cell.angle_beta   90.00
_cell.angle_gamma   90.00
#
_symmetry.space_group_name_H-M   'P 1'
#
loop_
_entity.id
_entity.type
_entity.pdbx_description
1 polymer ?
#
loop_
_entity_poly.entity_id
_entity_poly.type
_entity_poly.pdbx_seq_one_letter_code
_entity_poly.pdbx_strand_id
1 'polypeptide(L)'
;PTLGDIKELRPIIQPNMSDSASLDNVLEFLVMSGLSLPHAMAMLVPESFNEKNPISEDLKAFYEYHSILMEPWDGPAALLFSDGRYAGGMLDRNGLRPARYLITHNDIMVVASEVGVMDFEPGDIKEKGRLQPGKILLIDTEKGEIYYDGELKKQLAEAKPYRTWLASNRIELNELKSGRKVPHNVDNYNSMLRTFGFSKEDVEKIILPMASNGAEPVSAMGNDTPLAILSDKPQLLYNYFRQQFAQVTNPPIDPIREELVMSLTEYIGAVGMNILTPNESHCKMVRLNHPILTNAQLDILCNIRYKGFKTVKLPILFEVSKGRAGLQEALDRLCKEAEESVTEGVNYIVLTDRNVDTVHAAIPSLLAVS
;
A
#
# COMPACT_ATOMS: atom_id res chain seq x y z
N PRO A 1 8.45 22.65 14.19
CA PRO A 1 9.24 23.34 13.18
C PRO A 1 8.41 23.43 11.90
N THR A 2 8.30 24.60 11.32
CA THR A 2 7.75 24.77 9.99
C THR A 2 8.84 24.34 8.99
N LEU A 3 8.56 23.28 8.25
CA LEU A 3 9.45 22.72 7.22
C LEU A 3 9.53 23.62 5.96
N GLY A 4 9.67 24.92 6.06
CA GLY A 4 9.81 25.80 4.89
C GLY A 4 8.67 25.71 3.85
N ASP A 5 8.92 26.20 2.64
CA ASP A 5 7.98 26.04 1.51
C ASP A 5 8.13 24.62 0.94
N ILE A 6 7.03 23.88 0.83
CA ILE A 6 7.00 22.52 0.25
C ILE A 6 7.59 22.47 -1.17
N LYS A 7 7.60 23.59 -1.89
CA LYS A 7 8.22 23.67 -3.21
C LYS A 7 9.73 23.53 -3.17
N GLU A 8 10.36 23.94 -2.07
CA GLU A 8 11.81 23.80 -1.88
C GLU A 8 12.22 22.35 -1.59
N LEU A 9 11.26 21.51 -1.11
CA LEU A 9 11.49 20.10 -0.84
C LEU A 9 11.29 19.20 -2.07
N ARG A 10 10.72 19.73 -3.16
CA ARG A 10 10.46 18.94 -4.37
C ARG A 10 11.60 19.02 -5.38
N PRO A 11 11.99 17.87 -5.97
CA PRO A 11 11.48 16.53 -5.72
C PRO A 11 12.17 15.90 -4.49
N ILE A 12 11.40 15.29 -3.58
CA ILE A 12 11.96 14.49 -2.48
C ILE A 12 12.65 13.25 -3.05
N ILE A 13 11.96 12.54 -3.94
CA ILE A 13 12.52 11.40 -4.67
C ILE A 13 13.04 11.92 -6.02
N GLN A 14 14.32 11.70 -6.28
CA GLN A 14 14.93 12.08 -7.54
C GLN A 14 14.36 11.25 -8.69
N PRO A 15 14.01 11.85 -9.84
CA PRO A 15 13.47 11.13 -10.97
C PRO A 15 14.51 10.19 -11.60
N ASN A 16 14.05 9.06 -12.15
CA ASN A 16 14.88 8.07 -12.85
C ASN A 16 15.97 7.39 -12.00
N MET A 17 15.78 7.34 -10.69
CA MET A 17 16.68 6.63 -9.78
C MET A 17 16.22 5.18 -9.57
N SER A 18 17.09 4.35 -8.98
CA SER A 18 16.74 3.00 -8.57
C SER A 18 15.83 3.00 -7.34
N ASP A 19 15.14 1.88 -7.08
CA ASP A 19 14.28 1.71 -5.90
C ASP A 19 15.05 1.94 -4.60
N SER A 20 16.30 1.45 -4.51
CA SER A 20 17.16 1.67 -3.35
C SER A 20 17.51 3.13 -3.14
N ALA A 21 17.80 3.88 -4.21
CA ALA A 21 18.05 5.31 -4.11
C ALA A 21 16.79 6.11 -3.72
N SER A 22 15.62 5.67 -4.17
CA SER A 22 14.34 6.22 -3.73
C SER A 22 14.10 5.97 -2.24
N LEU A 23 14.45 4.78 -1.73
CA LEU A 23 14.41 4.47 -0.30
C LEU A 23 15.33 5.40 0.50
N ASP A 24 16.58 5.62 0.03
CA ASP A 24 17.52 6.52 0.67
C ASP A 24 16.97 7.94 0.77
N ASN A 25 16.37 8.47 -0.30
CA ASN A 25 15.77 9.80 -0.29
C ASN A 25 14.62 9.92 0.72
N VAL A 26 13.76 8.90 0.80
CA VAL A 26 12.64 8.87 1.77
C VAL A 26 13.16 8.74 3.18
N LEU A 27 14.15 7.87 3.44
CA LEU A 27 14.76 7.69 4.74
C LEU A 27 15.40 8.99 5.24
N GLU A 28 16.22 9.64 4.40
CA GLU A 28 16.83 10.92 4.70
C GLU A 28 15.77 11.97 5.05
N PHE A 29 14.74 12.09 4.23
CA PHE A 29 13.64 13.04 4.46
C PHE A 29 12.95 12.80 5.81
N LEU A 30 12.64 11.55 6.17
CA LEU A 30 12.00 11.20 7.43
C LEU A 30 12.89 11.52 8.63
N VAL A 31 14.19 11.19 8.55
CA VAL A 31 15.15 11.46 9.62
C VAL A 31 15.37 12.97 9.78
N MET A 32 15.57 13.70 8.69
CA MET A 32 15.71 15.16 8.71
C MET A 32 14.42 15.87 9.18
N SER A 33 13.27 15.23 9.03
CA SER A 33 11.98 15.72 9.58
C SER A 33 11.81 15.45 11.08
N GLY A 34 12.75 14.75 11.71
CA GLY A 34 12.80 14.54 13.16
C GLY A 34 12.41 13.15 13.66
N LEU A 35 12.17 12.19 12.76
CA LEU A 35 12.06 10.78 13.16
C LEU A 35 13.46 10.22 13.47
N SER A 36 13.55 9.36 14.48
CA SER A 36 14.81 8.65 14.69
C SER A 36 15.07 7.64 13.58
N LEU A 37 16.33 7.41 13.24
CA LEU A 37 16.74 6.47 12.20
C LEU A 37 16.11 5.07 12.37
N PRO A 38 16.13 4.43 13.56
CA PRO A 38 15.48 3.13 13.72
C PRO A 38 13.96 3.20 13.61
N HIS A 39 13.31 4.32 13.95
CA HIS A 39 11.87 4.50 13.76
C HIS A 39 11.53 4.53 12.27
N ALA A 40 12.23 5.36 11.50
CA ALA A 40 12.03 5.47 10.07
C ALA A 40 12.27 4.12 9.37
N MET A 41 13.32 3.39 9.74
CA MET A 41 13.60 2.06 9.19
C MET A 41 12.50 1.03 9.53
N ALA A 42 12.04 0.97 10.79
CA ALA A 42 10.96 0.05 11.18
C ALA A 42 9.62 0.37 10.50
N MET A 43 9.36 1.65 10.22
CA MET A 43 8.18 2.11 9.50
C MET A 43 8.25 1.74 8.01
N LEU A 44 9.41 1.95 7.38
CA LEU A 44 9.62 1.69 5.94
C LEU A 44 9.66 0.19 5.62
N VAL A 45 10.24 -0.62 6.52
CA VAL A 45 10.45 -2.05 6.29
C VAL A 45 9.93 -2.84 7.51
N PRO A 46 8.60 -2.94 7.68
CA PRO A 46 8.01 -3.70 8.78
C PRO A 46 8.31 -5.20 8.61
N GLU A 47 8.43 -5.91 9.74
CA GLU A 47 8.51 -7.37 9.72
C GLU A 47 7.15 -8.01 9.40
N SER A 48 7.20 -9.19 8.79
CA SER A 48 6.01 -9.99 8.56
C SER A 48 5.60 -10.74 9.83
N PHE A 49 4.30 -10.77 10.12
CA PHE A 49 3.77 -11.45 11.29
C PHE A 49 2.41 -12.11 11.02
N ASN A 50 2.17 -13.24 11.66
CA ASN A 50 0.88 -13.93 11.67
C ASN A 50 0.78 -14.80 12.94
N GLU A 51 -0.17 -15.73 12.99
CA GLU A 51 -0.34 -16.66 14.13
C GLU A 51 0.90 -17.54 14.38
N LYS A 52 1.64 -17.91 13.34
CA LYS A 52 2.88 -18.72 13.45
C LYS A 52 4.10 -17.90 13.81
N ASN A 53 4.09 -16.61 13.51
CA ASN A 53 5.15 -15.67 13.83
C ASN A 53 4.54 -14.45 14.57
N PRO A 54 4.12 -14.64 15.83
CA PRO A 54 3.43 -13.59 16.58
C PRO A 54 4.40 -12.49 17.02
N ILE A 55 3.89 -11.26 17.04
CA ILE A 55 4.54 -10.10 17.65
C ILE A 55 3.61 -9.51 18.73
N SER A 56 4.13 -8.60 19.57
CA SER A 56 3.32 -7.95 20.60
C SER A 56 2.20 -7.11 19.99
N GLU A 57 1.10 -6.95 20.72
CA GLU A 57 -0.03 -6.12 20.27
C GLU A 57 0.35 -4.64 20.11
N ASP A 58 1.28 -4.14 20.90
CA ASP A 58 1.76 -2.77 20.77
C ASP A 58 2.61 -2.58 19.50
N LEU A 59 3.42 -3.59 19.14
CA LEU A 59 4.19 -3.57 17.90
C LEU A 59 3.27 -3.73 16.66
N LYS A 60 2.22 -4.55 16.74
CA LYS A 60 1.18 -4.60 15.70
C LYS A 60 0.54 -3.23 15.50
N ALA A 61 0.19 -2.57 16.59
CA ALA A 61 -0.41 -1.24 16.55
C ALA A 61 0.55 -0.18 15.98
N PHE A 62 1.84 -0.27 16.27
CA PHE A 62 2.86 0.56 15.65
C PHE A 62 2.88 0.38 14.13
N TYR A 63 2.97 -0.85 13.65
CA TYR A 63 2.98 -1.12 12.20
C TYR A 63 1.67 -0.74 11.54
N GLU A 64 0.54 -1.04 12.15
CA GLU A 64 -0.77 -0.66 11.63
C GLU A 64 -0.92 0.87 11.51
N TYR A 65 -0.50 1.61 12.54
CA TYR A 65 -0.52 3.07 12.51
C TYR A 65 0.28 3.63 11.34
N HIS A 66 1.50 3.12 11.11
CA HIS A 66 2.36 3.61 10.05
C HIS A 66 1.91 3.19 8.66
N SER A 67 1.27 2.01 8.53
CA SER A 67 0.68 1.57 7.26
C SER A 67 -0.50 2.43 6.79
N ILE A 68 -1.17 3.15 7.70
CA ILE A 68 -2.19 4.15 7.34
C ILE A 68 -1.56 5.36 6.65
N LEU A 69 -0.33 5.71 6.99
CA LEU A 69 0.35 6.91 6.50
C LEU A 69 1.13 6.68 5.21
N MET A 70 1.72 5.50 5.08
CA MET A 70 2.60 5.17 3.96
C MET A 70 2.66 3.66 3.74
N GLU A 71 2.67 3.25 2.49
CA GLU A 71 2.93 1.87 2.12
C GLU A 71 4.36 1.46 2.51
N PRO A 72 4.56 0.24 3.04
CA PRO A 72 5.87 -0.25 3.37
C PRO A 72 6.67 -0.54 2.10
N TRP A 73 8.00 -0.41 2.20
CA TRP A 73 8.91 -0.82 1.15
C TRP A 73 8.94 -2.33 1.02
N ASP A 74 8.85 -2.84 -0.18
CA ASP A 74 8.90 -4.27 -0.46
C ASP A 74 9.98 -4.60 -1.51
N GLY A 75 10.53 -5.81 -1.41
CA GLY A 75 11.55 -6.30 -2.32
C GLY A 75 12.79 -6.83 -1.60
N PRO A 76 13.63 -7.62 -2.31
CA PRO A 76 14.84 -8.22 -1.74
C PRO A 76 15.89 -7.16 -1.38
N ALA A 77 16.19 -6.99 -0.09
CA ALA A 77 17.18 -6.03 0.37
C ALA A 77 17.97 -6.51 1.59
N ALA A 78 19.24 -6.16 1.62
CA ALA A 78 20.04 -6.11 2.84
C ALA A 78 20.45 -4.64 3.03
N LEU A 79 19.91 -4.01 4.05
CA LEU A 79 19.99 -2.58 4.27
C LEU A 79 21.02 -2.30 5.36
N LEU A 80 22.03 -1.51 5.03
CA LEU A 80 22.98 -0.94 5.98
C LEU A 80 22.76 0.57 6.00
N PHE A 81 22.67 1.17 7.17
CA PHE A 81 22.30 2.57 7.32
C PHE A 81 23.06 3.22 8.47
N SER A 82 23.26 4.54 8.37
CA SER A 82 23.90 5.35 9.42
C SER A 82 23.44 6.81 9.31
N ASP A 83 23.34 7.50 10.46
CA ASP A 83 23.11 8.95 10.57
C ASP A 83 24.30 9.70 11.19
N GLY A 84 25.44 9.04 11.31
CA GLY A 84 26.66 9.58 11.93
C GLY A 84 26.81 9.22 13.40
N ARG A 85 25.72 8.96 14.13
CA ARG A 85 25.71 8.44 15.49
C ARG A 85 25.35 6.97 15.51
N TYR A 86 24.24 6.64 14.90
CA TYR A 86 23.79 5.26 14.79
C TYR A 86 24.33 4.62 13.52
N ALA A 87 24.74 3.37 13.63
CA ALA A 87 24.99 2.50 12.49
C ALA A 87 24.19 1.23 12.68
N GLY A 88 23.58 0.72 11.61
CA GLY A 88 22.71 -0.44 11.75
C GLY A 88 22.58 -1.23 10.47
N GLY A 89 21.92 -2.38 10.60
CA GLY A 89 21.60 -3.25 9.50
C GLY A 89 20.27 -3.97 9.71
N MET A 90 19.55 -4.20 8.64
CA MET A 90 18.35 -5.04 8.63
C MET A 90 18.18 -5.72 7.28
N LEU A 91 17.40 -6.78 7.27
CA LEU A 91 16.94 -7.42 6.04
C LEU A 91 15.51 -6.95 5.70
N ASP A 92 15.17 -7.10 4.44
CA ASP A 92 13.77 -6.98 4.00
C ASP A 92 12.85 -7.93 4.80
N ARG A 93 11.55 -7.66 4.79
CA ARG A 93 10.58 -8.43 5.59
C ARG A 93 10.56 -9.93 5.29
N ASN A 94 11.00 -10.34 4.10
CA ASN A 94 11.04 -11.73 3.65
C ASN A 94 12.42 -12.36 3.86
N GLY A 95 13.46 -11.55 4.09
CA GLY A 95 14.85 -12.00 4.26
C GLY A 95 15.41 -12.69 3.04
N LEU A 96 15.11 -12.18 1.85
CA LEU A 96 15.54 -12.78 0.58
C LEU A 96 17.04 -12.60 0.32
N ARG A 97 17.64 -11.57 0.89
CA ARG A 97 19.09 -11.37 0.88
C ARG A 97 19.73 -11.75 2.21
N PRO A 98 20.91 -12.39 2.21
CA PRO A 98 21.61 -12.70 3.43
C PRO A 98 22.38 -11.49 3.97
N ALA A 99 22.53 -11.41 5.30
CA ALA A 99 23.55 -10.63 5.94
C ALA A 99 24.00 -11.32 7.23
N ARG A 100 25.30 -11.31 7.47
CA ARG A 100 25.95 -11.91 8.63
C ARG A 100 26.71 -10.85 9.38
N TYR A 101 26.87 -11.04 10.68
CA TYR A 101 27.72 -10.17 11.50
C TYR A 101 28.66 -10.97 12.38
N LEU A 102 29.75 -10.35 12.73
CA LEU A 102 30.64 -10.78 13.80
C LEU A 102 31.03 -9.59 14.68
N ILE A 103 31.30 -9.87 15.93
CA ILE A 103 31.78 -8.90 16.91
C ILE A 103 33.06 -9.48 17.51
N THR A 104 34.09 -8.65 17.59
CA THR A 104 35.39 -9.05 18.19
C THR A 104 35.48 -8.62 19.65
N HIS A 105 36.46 -9.17 20.37
CA HIS A 105 36.73 -8.80 21.77
C HIS A 105 37.27 -7.36 21.94
N ASN A 106 37.75 -6.74 20.86
CA ASN A 106 38.18 -5.34 20.81
C ASN A 106 37.13 -4.42 20.19
N ASP A 107 35.85 -4.82 20.29
CA ASP A 107 34.68 -4.02 19.95
C ASP A 107 34.57 -3.58 18.46
N ILE A 108 35.15 -4.38 17.56
CA ILE A 108 34.92 -4.23 16.12
C ILE A 108 33.72 -5.07 15.72
N MET A 109 32.77 -4.46 15.04
CA MET A 109 31.67 -5.18 14.40
C MET A 109 31.81 -5.13 12.88
N VAL A 110 31.65 -6.28 12.23
CA VAL A 110 31.60 -6.41 10.77
C VAL A 110 30.26 -6.99 10.38
N VAL A 111 29.55 -6.31 9.47
CA VAL A 111 28.30 -6.79 8.87
C VAL A 111 28.51 -6.89 7.37
N ALA A 112 28.27 -8.06 6.79
CA ALA A 112 28.43 -8.32 5.37
C ALA A 112 27.49 -9.40 4.88
N SER A 113 27.26 -9.46 3.55
CA SER A 113 26.48 -10.51 2.91
C SER A 113 27.13 -11.89 3.06
N GLU A 114 28.46 -11.94 3.16
CA GLU A 114 29.26 -13.15 3.19
C GLU A 114 30.25 -13.14 4.37
N VAL A 115 30.71 -14.33 4.76
CA VAL A 115 31.84 -14.49 5.70
C VAL A 115 33.15 -14.39 4.93
N GLY A 116 34.21 -13.95 5.62
CA GLY A 116 35.55 -13.90 5.04
C GLY A 116 35.87 -12.62 4.26
N VAL A 117 35.02 -11.57 4.38
CA VAL A 117 35.31 -10.23 3.82
C VAL A 117 36.50 -9.55 4.55
N MET A 118 36.76 -9.97 5.78
CA MET A 118 37.92 -9.60 6.59
C MET A 118 38.38 -10.83 7.35
N ASP A 119 39.69 -10.98 7.50
CA ASP A 119 40.29 -12.07 8.23
C ASP A 119 40.39 -11.72 9.72
N PHE A 120 39.94 -12.62 10.58
CA PHE A 120 40.05 -12.55 12.04
C PHE A 120 40.50 -13.90 12.58
N GLU A 121 41.40 -13.86 13.54
CA GLU A 121 41.75 -15.07 14.28
C GLU A 121 40.54 -15.57 15.07
N PRO A 122 40.27 -16.89 15.10
CA PRO A 122 39.11 -17.43 15.80
C PRO A 122 39.00 -17.01 17.27
N GLY A 123 40.14 -16.78 17.93
CA GLY A 123 40.18 -16.32 19.32
C GLY A 123 39.80 -14.86 19.53
N ASP A 124 39.80 -14.04 18.49
CA ASP A 124 39.44 -12.63 18.58
C ASP A 124 37.91 -12.42 18.46
N ILE A 125 37.18 -13.44 18.06
CA ILE A 125 35.75 -13.34 17.80
C ILE A 125 34.97 -13.61 19.07
N LYS A 126 34.24 -12.59 19.53
CA LYS A 126 33.33 -12.63 20.69
C LYS A 126 31.96 -13.22 20.35
N GLU A 127 31.40 -12.81 19.21
CA GLU A 127 30.07 -13.21 18.78
C GLU A 127 29.99 -13.31 17.25
N LYS A 128 29.20 -14.25 16.78
CA LYS A 128 28.82 -14.38 15.36
C LYS A 128 27.31 -14.54 15.24
N GLY A 129 26.73 -13.89 14.24
CA GLY A 129 25.30 -14.02 13.99
C GLY A 129 24.94 -13.77 12.54
N ARG A 130 23.64 -13.84 12.32
CA ARG A 130 23.03 -13.44 11.03
C ARG A 130 21.84 -12.54 11.30
N LEU A 131 21.63 -11.56 10.44
CA LEU A 131 20.39 -10.80 10.43
C LEU A 131 19.25 -11.72 10.00
N GLN A 132 18.09 -11.51 10.58
CA GLN A 132 16.88 -12.27 10.28
C GLN A 132 15.89 -11.38 9.52
N PRO A 133 14.90 -11.96 8.81
CA PRO A 133 13.88 -11.22 8.08
C PRO A 133 13.23 -10.14 8.92
N GLY A 134 13.24 -8.91 8.43
CA GLY A 134 12.62 -7.76 9.09
C GLY A 134 13.21 -7.36 10.45
N LYS A 135 14.33 -7.96 10.88
CA LYS A 135 14.98 -7.68 12.18
C LYS A 135 16.08 -6.63 12.05
N ILE A 136 16.13 -5.72 13.02
CA ILE A 136 17.07 -4.60 13.07
C ILE A 136 18.18 -4.90 14.09
N LEU A 137 19.42 -4.66 13.69
CA LEU A 137 20.57 -4.58 14.56
C LEU A 137 21.08 -3.13 14.51
N LEU A 138 21.19 -2.48 15.65
CA LEU A 138 21.57 -1.06 15.75
C LEU A 138 22.72 -0.88 16.75
N ILE A 139 23.67 -0.02 16.41
CA ILE A 139 24.80 0.35 17.24
C ILE A 139 24.70 1.86 17.51
N ASP A 140 24.74 2.25 18.79
CA ASP A 140 24.97 3.64 19.21
C ASP A 140 26.46 3.83 19.39
N THR A 141 27.11 4.49 18.44
CA THR A 141 28.59 4.67 18.44
C THR A 141 29.06 5.64 19.51
N GLU A 142 28.19 6.53 20.00
CA GLU A 142 28.55 7.42 21.13
C GLU A 142 28.56 6.69 22.47
N LYS A 143 27.62 5.75 22.66
CA LYS A 143 27.53 4.98 23.90
C LYS A 143 28.34 3.69 23.88
N GLY A 144 28.68 3.19 22.69
CA GLY A 144 29.26 1.87 22.52
C GLY A 144 28.29 0.72 22.84
N GLU A 145 27.02 0.93 22.63
CA GLU A 145 25.92 -0.01 22.94
C GLU A 145 25.35 -0.63 21.66
N ILE A 146 24.99 -1.90 21.74
CA ILE A 146 24.32 -2.65 20.68
C ILE A 146 22.87 -2.89 21.09
N TYR A 147 21.94 -2.47 20.26
CA TYR A 147 20.51 -2.71 20.43
C TYR A 147 20.04 -3.81 19.47
N TYR A 148 19.51 -4.87 20.04
CA TYR A 148 18.91 -5.95 19.29
C TYR A 148 17.43 -5.69 19.02
N ASP A 149 16.91 -6.28 17.96
CA ASP A 149 15.56 -6.06 17.42
C ASP A 149 14.44 -5.97 18.46
N GLY A 150 14.35 -6.96 19.36
CA GLY A 150 13.21 -7.05 20.29
C GLY A 150 13.11 -5.88 21.26
N GLU A 151 14.26 -5.44 21.81
CA GLU A 151 14.33 -4.30 22.71
C GLU A 151 14.05 -2.99 21.98
N LEU A 152 14.68 -2.82 20.82
CA LEU A 152 14.53 -1.63 20.00
C LEU A 152 13.07 -1.45 19.56
N LYS A 153 12.45 -2.49 19.00
CA LYS A 153 11.06 -2.44 18.54
C LYS A 153 10.07 -2.25 19.67
N LYS A 154 10.36 -2.81 20.85
CA LYS A 154 9.55 -2.54 22.04
C LYS A 154 9.57 -1.06 22.39
N GLN A 155 10.74 -0.42 22.43
CA GLN A 155 10.87 1.01 22.70
C GLN A 155 10.11 1.86 21.67
N LEU A 156 10.19 1.50 20.38
CA LEU A 156 9.46 2.19 19.31
C LEU A 156 7.94 2.04 19.45
N ALA A 157 7.46 0.85 19.75
CA ALA A 157 6.04 0.55 19.91
C ALA A 157 5.42 1.25 21.13
N GLU A 158 6.18 1.41 22.19
CA GLU A 158 5.75 2.07 23.44
C GLU A 158 5.96 3.60 23.42
N ALA A 159 6.65 4.16 22.41
CA ALA A 159 6.96 5.59 22.33
C ALA A 159 5.70 6.48 22.21
N LYS A 160 4.61 5.96 21.66
CA LYS A 160 3.30 6.62 21.55
C LYS A 160 2.19 5.60 21.82
N PRO A 161 1.00 6.04 22.24
CA PRO A 161 -0.10 5.14 22.56
C PRO A 161 -0.87 4.70 21.28
N TYR A 162 -0.16 4.13 20.29
CA TYR A 162 -0.72 3.74 18.99
C TYR A 162 -1.94 2.84 19.12
N ARG A 163 -1.89 1.86 20.04
CA ARG A 163 -3.00 0.95 20.29
C ARG A 163 -4.26 1.67 20.75
N THR A 164 -4.12 2.65 21.64
CA THR A 164 -5.25 3.46 22.12
C THR A 164 -5.80 4.33 20.99
N TRP A 165 -4.93 4.95 20.20
CA TRP A 165 -5.34 5.76 19.06
C TRP A 165 -6.15 4.97 18.04
N LEU A 166 -5.66 3.80 17.64
CA LEU A 166 -6.35 2.90 16.72
C LEU A 166 -7.69 2.43 17.30
N ALA A 167 -7.71 1.95 18.54
CA ALA A 167 -8.93 1.46 19.19
C ALA A 167 -10.02 2.54 19.29
N SER A 168 -9.62 3.80 19.51
CA SER A 168 -10.57 4.91 19.69
C SER A 168 -11.07 5.50 18.37
N ASN A 169 -10.28 5.44 17.29
CA ASN A 169 -10.54 6.21 16.06
C ASN A 169 -10.83 5.36 14.83
N ARG A 170 -10.18 4.20 14.69
CA ARG A 170 -10.38 3.29 13.57
C ARG A 170 -11.82 2.75 13.56
N ILE A 171 -12.35 2.51 12.39
CA ILE A 171 -13.67 1.94 12.16
C ILE A 171 -13.50 0.68 11.34
N GLU A 172 -14.06 -0.44 11.80
CA GLU A 172 -14.17 -1.66 10.98
C GLU A 172 -15.43 -1.57 10.11
N LEU A 173 -15.28 -1.69 8.80
CA LEU A 173 -16.43 -1.63 7.88
C LEU A 173 -17.51 -2.66 8.25
N ASN A 174 -17.11 -3.85 8.69
CA ASN A 174 -18.03 -4.93 9.04
C ASN A 174 -18.85 -4.67 10.31
N GLU A 175 -18.44 -3.72 11.15
CA GLU A 175 -19.19 -3.30 12.35
C GLU A 175 -20.32 -2.31 12.01
N LEU A 176 -20.24 -1.69 10.84
CA LEU A 176 -21.27 -0.78 10.35
C LEU A 176 -22.40 -1.58 9.70
N LYS A 177 -23.63 -1.27 10.06
CA LYS A 177 -24.81 -1.95 9.52
C LYS A 177 -25.39 -1.21 8.33
N SER A 178 -25.66 -1.92 7.24
CA SER A 178 -26.52 -1.41 6.15
C SER A 178 -27.97 -1.49 6.55
N GLY A 179 -28.70 -0.38 6.40
CA GLY A 179 -30.15 -0.34 6.59
C GLY A 179 -30.96 -0.71 5.34
N ARG A 180 -30.30 -0.91 4.21
CA ARG A 180 -30.96 -1.07 2.89
C ARG A 180 -30.67 -2.43 2.27
N LYS A 181 -31.73 -3.05 1.70
CA LYS A 181 -31.56 -4.13 0.74
C LYS A 181 -31.17 -3.51 -0.62
N VAL A 182 -29.98 -3.79 -1.10
CA VAL A 182 -29.54 -3.37 -2.43
C VAL A 182 -30.18 -4.33 -3.44
N PRO A 183 -31.00 -3.85 -4.38
CA PRO A 183 -31.61 -4.72 -5.39
C PRO A 183 -30.52 -5.30 -6.31
N HIS A 184 -30.64 -6.60 -6.58
CA HIS A 184 -29.73 -7.33 -7.48
C HIS A 184 -30.26 -7.48 -8.92
N ASN A 185 -31.41 -6.86 -9.23
CA ASN A 185 -31.99 -7.02 -10.55
C ASN A 185 -31.30 -6.06 -11.52
N VAL A 186 -30.70 -6.61 -12.56
CA VAL A 186 -30.14 -5.86 -13.69
C VAL A 186 -31.01 -6.14 -14.91
N ASP A 187 -31.84 -5.18 -15.26
CA ASP A 187 -32.53 -5.20 -16.53
C ASP A 187 -31.51 -5.05 -17.67
N ASN A 188 -31.68 -5.75 -18.78
CA ASN A 188 -30.80 -5.70 -19.94
C ASN A 188 -29.35 -6.22 -19.68
N TYR A 189 -29.21 -7.29 -18.92
CA TYR A 189 -27.92 -7.89 -18.54
C TYR A 189 -26.93 -8.02 -19.71
N ASN A 190 -27.34 -8.56 -20.86
CA ASN A 190 -26.46 -8.72 -22.02
C ASN A 190 -25.98 -7.39 -22.62
N SER A 191 -26.77 -6.35 -22.54
CA SER A 191 -26.40 -5.00 -22.99
C SER A 191 -25.33 -4.42 -22.03
N MET A 192 -25.55 -4.60 -20.73
CA MET A 192 -24.60 -4.15 -19.71
C MET A 192 -23.24 -4.86 -19.80
N LEU A 193 -23.23 -6.18 -20.02
CA LEU A 193 -21.99 -6.93 -20.25
C LEU A 193 -21.20 -6.33 -21.42
N ARG A 194 -21.84 -6.06 -22.55
CA ARG A 194 -21.20 -5.46 -23.72
C ARG A 194 -20.69 -4.05 -23.43
N THR A 195 -21.48 -3.24 -22.74
CA THR A 195 -21.12 -1.86 -22.38
C THR A 195 -19.84 -1.82 -21.54
N PHE A 196 -19.69 -2.77 -20.61
CA PHE A 196 -18.53 -2.87 -19.73
C PHE A 196 -17.43 -3.84 -20.27
N GLY A 197 -17.55 -4.28 -21.50
CA GLY A 197 -16.50 -5.05 -22.20
C GLY A 197 -16.38 -6.51 -21.78
N PHE A 198 -17.36 -7.07 -21.10
CA PHE A 198 -17.37 -8.49 -20.76
C PHE A 198 -17.79 -9.34 -21.95
N SER A 199 -16.95 -10.29 -22.33
CA SER A 199 -17.26 -11.29 -23.32
C SER A 199 -18.03 -12.48 -22.71
N LYS A 200 -18.59 -13.33 -23.56
CA LYS A 200 -19.19 -14.59 -23.13
C LYS A 200 -18.15 -15.51 -22.47
N GLU A 201 -16.94 -15.50 -22.99
CA GLU A 201 -15.82 -16.28 -22.45
C GLU A 201 -15.44 -15.81 -21.04
N ASP A 202 -15.37 -14.51 -20.80
CA ASP A 202 -15.12 -13.96 -19.45
C ASP A 202 -16.14 -14.44 -18.44
N VAL A 203 -17.42 -14.45 -18.86
CA VAL A 203 -18.49 -14.92 -17.97
C VAL A 203 -18.39 -16.43 -17.71
N GLU A 204 -18.22 -17.25 -18.76
CA GLU A 204 -18.28 -18.72 -18.64
C GLU A 204 -16.99 -19.34 -18.10
N LYS A 205 -15.83 -18.77 -18.43
CA LYS A 205 -14.51 -19.36 -18.12
C LYS A 205 -13.83 -18.73 -16.92
N ILE A 206 -14.20 -17.50 -16.56
CA ILE A 206 -13.58 -16.77 -15.46
C ILE A 206 -14.58 -16.52 -14.33
N ILE A 207 -15.62 -15.72 -14.58
CA ILE A 207 -16.52 -15.26 -13.53
C ILE A 207 -17.34 -16.42 -12.92
N LEU A 208 -17.90 -17.29 -13.77
CA LEU A 208 -18.71 -18.42 -13.30
C LEU A 208 -17.92 -19.42 -12.43
N PRO A 209 -16.72 -19.88 -12.83
CA PRO A 209 -15.88 -20.72 -11.96
C PRO A 209 -15.51 -20.04 -10.65
N MET A 210 -15.15 -18.77 -10.68
CA MET A 210 -14.85 -18.00 -9.45
C MET A 210 -16.05 -17.94 -8.52
N ALA A 211 -17.23 -17.63 -9.06
CA ALA A 211 -18.47 -17.56 -8.27
C ALA A 211 -18.91 -18.92 -7.70
N SER A 212 -18.67 -20.01 -8.44
CA SER A 212 -19.10 -21.35 -8.05
C SER A 212 -18.14 -22.03 -7.07
N ASN A 213 -16.84 -21.81 -7.26
CA ASN A 213 -15.81 -22.56 -6.54
C ASN A 213 -15.10 -21.74 -5.46
N GLY A 214 -15.27 -20.39 -5.48
CA GLY A 214 -14.54 -19.49 -4.58
C GLY A 214 -13.02 -19.49 -4.84
N ALA A 215 -12.60 -19.85 -6.06
CA ALA A 215 -11.21 -19.95 -6.44
C ALA A 215 -11.00 -19.37 -7.84
N GLU A 216 -9.81 -18.84 -8.08
CA GLU A 216 -9.42 -18.35 -9.40
C GLU A 216 -9.32 -19.51 -10.40
N PRO A 217 -9.85 -19.38 -11.63
CA PRO A 217 -9.76 -20.43 -12.63
C PRO A 217 -8.31 -20.61 -13.11
N VAL A 218 -7.93 -21.85 -13.36
CA VAL A 218 -6.64 -22.16 -13.94
C VAL A 218 -6.65 -21.81 -15.44
N SER A 219 -5.69 -21.00 -15.88
CA SER A 219 -5.54 -20.62 -17.28
C SER A 219 -4.05 -20.44 -17.65
N ALA A 220 -3.78 -20.28 -18.95
CA ALA A 220 -2.44 -19.95 -19.39
C ALA A 220 -2.07 -18.51 -19.00
N MET A 221 -0.82 -18.32 -18.56
CA MET A 221 -0.27 -16.99 -18.23
C MET A 221 0.08 -16.17 -19.49
N GLY A 222 0.26 -16.83 -20.65
CA GLY A 222 0.53 -16.17 -21.91
C GLY A 222 -0.69 -15.42 -22.45
N ASN A 223 -0.46 -14.28 -23.07
CA ASN A 223 -1.49 -13.47 -23.71
C ASN A 223 -1.04 -13.14 -25.14
N ASP A 224 -1.68 -13.75 -26.14
CA ASP A 224 -1.44 -13.54 -27.57
C ASP A 224 -2.52 -12.66 -28.23
N THR A 225 -3.37 -12.01 -27.42
CA THR A 225 -4.39 -11.09 -27.89
C THR A 225 -3.73 -9.97 -28.74
N PRO A 226 -4.21 -9.71 -29.97
CA PRO A 226 -3.72 -8.62 -30.80
C PRO A 226 -3.82 -7.26 -30.09
N LEU A 227 -2.96 -6.31 -30.52
CA LEU A 227 -3.00 -4.96 -30.02
C LEU A 227 -4.40 -4.34 -30.21
N ALA A 228 -4.93 -3.69 -29.17
CA ALA A 228 -6.25 -3.06 -29.22
C ALA A 228 -6.39 -2.04 -30.36
N ILE A 229 -5.30 -1.35 -30.72
CA ILE A 229 -5.25 -0.37 -31.83
C ILE A 229 -5.52 -1.02 -33.21
N LEU A 230 -5.34 -2.33 -33.34
CA LEU A 230 -5.62 -3.06 -34.59
C LEU A 230 -7.06 -3.58 -34.65
N SER A 231 -7.88 -3.34 -33.65
CA SER A 231 -9.28 -3.77 -33.59
C SER A 231 -10.20 -2.78 -34.30
N ASP A 232 -11.09 -3.30 -35.14
CA ASP A 232 -12.20 -2.53 -35.73
C ASP A 232 -13.35 -2.28 -34.74
N LYS A 233 -13.28 -2.89 -33.54
CA LYS A 233 -14.28 -2.75 -32.49
C LYS A 233 -13.76 -1.83 -31.38
N PRO A 234 -14.65 -1.07 -30.73
CA PRO A 234 -14.29 -0.33 -29.53
C PRO A 234 -13.69 -1.25 -28.48
N GLN A 235 -12.57 -0.83 -27.88
CA GLN A 235 -11.89 -1.51 -26.81
C GLN A 235 -11.93 -0.67 -25.53
N LEU A 236 -11.86 -1.31 -24.39
CA LEU A 236 -11.71 -0.60 -23.10
C LEU A 236 -10.38 0.16 -23.09
N LEU A 237 -10.36 1.32 -22.45
CA LEU A 237 -9.20 2.22 -22.49
C LEU A 237 -7.91 1.51 -22.05
N TYR A 238 -7.95 0.72 -20.98
CA TYR A 238 -6.76 0.03 -20.46
C TYR A 238 -6.22 -1.04 -21.41
N ASN A 239 -6.99 -1.57 -22.38
CA ASN A 239 -6.49 -2.50 -23.39
C ASN A 239 -5.51 -1.85 -24.37
N TYR A 240 -5.47 -0.51 -24.45
CA TYR A 240 -4.51 0.22 -25.28
C TYR A 240 -3.14 0.40 -24.62
N PHE A 241 -3.02 0.09 -23.33
CA PHE A 241 -1.76 0.17 -22.59
C PHE A 241 -1.15 -1.20 -22.39
N ARG A 242 0.17 -1.24 -22.37
CA ARG A 242 0.91 -2.47 -22.10
C ARG A 242 1.96 -2.21 -21.03
N GLN A 243 2.17 -3.21 -20.22
CA GLN A 243 3.26 -3.24 -19.27
C GLN A 243 4.60 -3.21 -20.00
N GLN A 244 5.50 -2.34 -19.59
CA GLN A 244 6.79 -2.12 -20.25
C GLN A 244 7.98 -2.69 -19.48
N PHE A 245 7.77 -3.27 -18.32
CA PHE A 245 8.82 -3.92 -17.53
C PHE A 245 8.63 -5.42 -17.49
N ALA A 246 9.74 -6.14 -17.30
CA ALA A 246 9.71 -7.58 -17.15
C ALA A 246 8.96 -7.97 -15.87
N GLN A 247 8.13 -8.98 -15.97
CA GLN A 247 7.39 -9.55 -14.86
C GLN A 247 7.74 -11.02 -14.72
N VAL A 248 8.05 -11.44 -13.49
CA VAL A 248 8.28 -12.86 -13.23
C VAL A 248 6.93 -13.59 -13.18
N THR A 249 6.86 -14.73 -13.85
CA THR A 249 5.66 -15.59 -13.82
C THR A 249 5.56 -16.41 -12.53
N ASN A 250 6.71 -16.70 -11.91
CA ASN A 250 6.80 -17.39 -10.63
C ASN A 250 7.57 -16.50 -9.67
N PRO A 251 6.89 -15.59 -8.94
CA PRO A 251 7.55 -14.78 -7.93
C PRO A 251 8.16 -15.67 -6.83
N PRO A 252 9.25 -15.26 -6.17
CA PRO A 252 9.97 -16.06 -5.17
C PRO A 252 9.23 -16.15 -3.82
N ILE A 253 7.92 -16.25 -3.86
CA ILE A 253 7.03 -16.43 -2.72
C ILE A 253 6.29 -17.76 -2.92
N ASP A 254 6.52 -18.70 -2.02
CA ASP A 254 5.79 -19.96 -2.00
C ASP A 254 4.42 -19.78 -1.30
N PRO A 255 3.45 -20.71 -1.50
CA PRO A 255 2.11 -20.62 -0.93
C PRO A 255 2.05 -20.55 0.61
N ILE A 256 3.09 -21.05 1.30
CA ILE A 256 3.16 -21.01 2.77
C ILE A 256 3.57 -19.60 3.24
N ARG A 257 4.49 -18.96 2.52
CA ARG A 257 4.98 -17.61 2.85
C ARG A 257 4.04 -16.52 2.36
N GLU A 258 3.24 -16.79 1.33
CA GLU A 258 2.26 -15.85 0.80
C GLU A 258 1.32 -15.33 1.90
N GLU A 259 0.76 -16.22 2.73
CA GLU A 259 -0.09 -15.83 3.85
C GLU A 259 0.59 -14.89 4.85
N LEU A 260 1.92 -15.04 5.01
CA LEU A 260 2.71 -14.22 5.92
C LEU A 260 3.01 -12.82 5.38
N VAL A 261 3.27 -12.71 4.08
CA VAL A 261 3.86 -11.51 3.46
C VAL A 261 2.88 -10.69 2.62
N MET A 262 1.71 -11.24 2.29
CA MET A 262 0.70 -10.57 1.50
C MET A 262 -0.45 -10.06 2.37
N SER A 263 -0.96 -8.89 2.06
CA SER A 263 -2.14 -8.33 2.69
C SER A 263 -2.99 -7.58 1.67
N LEU A 264 -4.32 -7.75 1.79
CA LEU A 264 -5.31 -6.98 1.01
C LEU A 264 -6.01 -5.93 1.88
N THR A 265 -5.54 -5.74 3.12
CA THR A 265 -6.12 -4.75 4.04
C THR A 265 -5.87 -3.35 3.52
N GLU A 266 -6.95 -2.56 3.47
CA GLU A 266 -6.92 -1.17 3.04
C GLU A 266 -7.46 -0.25 4.14
N TYR A 267 -6.93 0.97 4.19
CA TYR A 267 -7.41 2.03 5.06
C TYR A 267 -7.88 3.18 4.21
N ILE A 268 -9.16 3.51 4.31
CA ILE A 268 -9.75 4.61 3.55
C ILE A 268 -10.23 5.72 4.49
N GLY A 269 -10.01 6.96 4.08
CA GLY A 269 -10.35 8.16 4.84
C GLY A 269 -9.40 9.31 4.53
N ALA A 270 -9.63 10.44 5.18
CA ALA A 270 -8.72 11.57 5.08
C ALA A 270 -7.67 11.50 6.19
N VAL A 271 -6.42 11.29 5.82
CA VAL A 271 -5.29 11.46 6.73
C VAL A 271 -5.25 12.92 7.18
N GLY A 272 -5.16 13.16 8.48
CA GLY A 272 -5.02 14.51 9.01
C GLY A 272 -3.77 15.24 8.49
N MET A 273 -3.70 16.53 8.70
CA MET A 273 -2.52 17.33 8.31
C MET A 273 -1.28 16.89 9.10
N ASN A 274 -0.10 17.08 8.49
CA ASN A 274 1.21 16.84 9.09
C ASN A 274 1.47 15.36 9.47
N ILE A 275 1.56 14.51 8.46
CA ILE A 275 1.87 13.07 8.59
C ILE A 275 3.22 12.77 9.24
N LEU A 276 4.13 13.74 9.30
CA LEU A 276 5.46 13.62 9.92
C LEU A 276 5.42 13.69 11.46
N THR A 277 4.31 14.17 12.04
CA THR A 277 4.13 14.24 13.49
C THR A 277 3.03 13.28 13.93
N PRO A 278 3.39 12.10 14.47
CA PRO A 278 2.41 11.11 14.88
C PRO A 278 1.36 11.65 15.88
N ASN A 279 0.09 11.48 15.53
CA ASN A 279 -1.04 11.88 16.37
C ASN A 279 -2.26 10.98 16.12
N GLU A 280 -3.27 11.05 17.01
CA GLU A 280 -4.44 10.18 16.96
C GLU A 280 -5.39 10.43 15.77
N SER A 281 -5.37 11.64 15.19
CA SER A 281 -6.27 11.99 14.09
C SER A 281 -5.98 11.17 12.82
N HIS A 282 -4.74 10.71 12.65
CA HIS A 282 -4.33 9.84 11.54
C HIS A 282 -5.06 8.49 11.57
N CYS A 283 -5.49 8.03 12.74
CA CYS A 283 -6.21 6.77 12.90
C CYS A 283 -7.70 6.86 12.54
N LYS A 284 -8.22 8.06 12.18
CA LYS A 284 -9.62 8.25 11.80
C LYS A 284 -9.85 7.73 10.37
N MET A 285 -9.84 6.42 10.23
CA MET A 285 -9.94 5.68 8.96
C MET A 285 -10.98 4.57 9.06
N VAL A 286 -11.52 4.15 7.92
CA VAL A 286 -12.28 2.91 7.80
C VAL A 286 -11.34 1.83 7.28
N ARG A 287 -11.21 0.75 8.05
CA ARG A 287 -10.44 -0.42 7.66
C ARG A 287 -11.30 -1.37 6.84
N LEU A 288 -10.79 -1.76 5.70
CA LEU A 288 -11.34 -2.75 4.80
C LEU A 288 -10.46 -4.01 4.84
N ASN A 289 -11.06 -5.19 4.86
CA ASN A 289 -10.27 -6.43 4.80
C ASN A 289 -9.67 -6.69 3.41
N HIS A 290 -10.27 -6.09 2.38
CA HIS A 290 -9.83 -6.16 0.99
C HIS A 290 -10.47 -5.02 0.17
N PRO A 291 -9.86 -4.62 -0.96
CA PRO A 291 -10.31 -3.47 -1.77
C PRO A 291 -11.60 -3.72 -2.54
N ILE A 292 -12.01 -4.99 -2.71
CA ILE A 292 -13.24 -5.36 -3.42
C ILE A 292 -14.40 -5.35 -2.44
N LEU A 293 -15.42 -4.54 -2.73
CA LEU A 293 -16.59 -4.37 -1.88
C LEU A 293 -17.84 -4.99 -2.52
N THR A 294 -18.68 -5.59 -1.70
CA THR A 294 -20.04 -5.94 -2.10
C THR A 294 -20.89 -4.66 -2.24
N ASN A 295 -21.98 -4.76 -2.99
CA ASN A 295 -22.93 -3.64 -3.09
C ASN A 295 -23.46 -3.16 -1.74
N ALA A 296 -23.62 -4.08 -0.78
CA ALA A 296 -24.05 -3.74 0.58
C ALA A 296 -22.95 -2.96 1.35
N GLN A 297 -21.69 -3.36 1.22
CA GLN A 297 -20.57 -2.66 1.83
C GLN A 297 -20.37 -1.26 1.21
N LEU A 298 -20.48 -1.15 -0.12
CA LEU A 298 -20.45 0.15 -0.79
C LEU A 298 -21.61 1.05 -0.34
N ASP A 299 -22.81 0.50 -0.15
CA ASP A 299 -23.94 1.27 0.37
C ASP A 299 -23.69 1.79 1.78
N ILE A 300 -23.04 1.00 2.64
CA ILE A 300 -22.61 1.44 3.98
C ILE A 300 -21.68 2.65 3.87
N LEU A 301 -20.64 2.60 3.04
CA LEU A 301 -19.71 3.71 2.84
C LEU A 301 -20.38 4.95 2.25
N CYS A 302 -21.28 4.75 1.28
CA CYS A 302 -22.03 5.84 0.66
C CYS A 302 -22.97 6.56 1.63
N ASN A 303 -23.39 5.92 2.71
CA ASN A 303 -24.34 6.47 3.68
C ASN A 303 -23.71 6.63 5.08
N ILE A 304 -22.39 6.53 5.20
CA ILE A 304 -21.70 6.64 6.48
C ILE A 304 -21.95 8.02 7.12
N ARG A 305 -22.36 8.01 8.38
CA ARG A 305 -22.56 9.23 9.21
C ARG A 305 -21.89 9.09 10.57
N TYR A 306 -20.94 8.20 10.68
CA TYR A 306 -20.25 7.89 11.91
C TYR A 306 -18.99 8.75 12.06
N LYS A 307 -18.71 9.27 13.23
CA LYS A 307 -17.52 10.09 13.54
C LYS A 307 -17.27 11.26 12.56
N GLY A 308 -18.34 11.79 11.94
CA GLY A 308 -18.25 12.94 11.04
C GLY A 308 -17.71 12.64 9.63
N PHE A 309 -17.68 11.37 9.22
CA PHE A 309 -17.40 11.03 7.82
C PHE A 309 -18.52 11.51 6.90
N LYS A 310 -18.14 12.00 5.75
CA LYS A 310 -19.03 12.45 4.68
C LYS A 310 -18.66 11.76 3.38
N THR A 311 -19.66 11.30 2.64
CA THR A 311 -19.49 10.69 1.32
C THR A 311 -20.30 11.45 0.28
N VAL A 312 -19.74 11.65 -0.90
CA VAL A 312 -20.41 12.14 -2.10
C VAL A 312 -20.30 11.12 -3.22
N LYS A 313 -21.34 11.01 -4.06
CA LYS A 313 -21.31 10.22 -5.28
C LYS A 313 -21.24 11.16 -6.46
N LEU A 314 -20.22 11.02 -7.28
CA LEU A 314 -20.05 11.78 -8.52
C LEU A 314 -20.29 10.88 -9.72
N PRO A 315 -21.32 11.17 -10.55
CA PRO A 315 -21.55 10.40 -11.78
C PRO A 315 -20.43 10.65 -12.79
N ILE A 316 -19.80 9.58 -13.26
CA ILE A 316 -18.81 9.62 -14.34
C ILE A 316 -19.46 9.37 -15.69
N LEU A 317 -20.52 10.12 -16.01
CA LEU A 317 -21.28 9.98 -17.24
C LEU A 317 -21.13 11.19 -18.16
N PHE A 318 -21.11 10.94 -19.47
CA PHE A 318 -21.15 11.98 -20.49
C PHE A 318 -22.18 11.66 -21.57
N GLU A 319 -22.70 12.69 -22.25
CA GLU A 319 -23.65 12.55 -23.34
C GLU A 319 -22.95 12.12 -24.61
N VAL A 320 -23.34 10.96 -25.16
CA VAL A 320 -22.74 10.34 -26.34
C VAL A 320 -22.87 11.22 -27.60
N SER A 321 -24.00 11.90 -27.76
CA SER A 321 -24.29 12.76 -28.92
C SER A 321 -23.27 13.91 -29.09
N LYS A 322 -22.64 14.34 -27.98
CA LYS A 322 -21.62 15.40 -27.98
C LYS A 322 -20.22 14.89 -28.32
N GLY A 323 -20.04 13.57 -28.43
CA GLY A 323 -18.75 12.96 -28.79
C GLY A 323 -17.60 13.40 -27.89
N ARG A 324 -16.44 13.74 -28.48
CA ARG A 324 -15.24 14.15 -27.75
C ARG A 324 -15.46 15.39 -26.87
N ALA A 325 -16.24 16.36 -27.34
CA ALA A 325 -16.52 17.56 -26.56
C ALA A 325 -17.29 17.24 -25.28
N GLY A 326 -18.30 16.34 -25.37
CA GLY A 326 -19.05 15.89 -24.19
C GLY A 326 -18.20 15.15 -23.18
N LEU A 327 -17.24 14.34 -23.62
CA LEU A 327 -16.29 13.68 -22.72
C LEU A 327 -15.40 14.71 -21.99
N GLN A 328 -14.88 15.71 -22.71
CA GLN A 328 -14.05 16.76 -22.11
C GLN A 328 -14.84 17.58 -21.08
N GLU A 329 -16.05 18.05 -21.46
CA GLU A 329 -16.94 18.78 -20.55
C GLU A 329 -17.24 17.97 -19.26
N ALA A 330 -17.42 16.66 -19.40
CA ALA A 330 -17.70 15.78 -18.26
C ALA A 330 -16.49 15.58 -17.36
N LEU A 331 -15.27 15.51 -17.91
CA LEU A 331 -14.04 15.47 -17.14
C LEU A 331 -13.81 16.78 -16.38
N ASP A 332 -13.94 17.92 -17.05
CA ASP A 332 -13.77 19.23 -16.41
C ASP A 332 -14.78 19.45 -15.28
N ARG A 333 -16.04 19.02 -15.47
CA ARG A 333 -17.06 19.00 -14.44
C ARG A 333 -16.66 18.10 -13.28
N LEU A 334 -16.21 16.87 -13.54
CA LEU A 334 -15.83 15.88 -12.53
C LEU A 334 -14.70 16.40 -11.65
N CYS A 335 -13.67 16.96 -12.25
CA CYS A 335 -12.53 17.56 -11.52
C CYS A 335 -13.02 18.70 -10.61
N LYS A 336 -13.86 19.58 -11.11
CA LYS A 336 -14.41 20.70 -10.34
C LYS A 336 -15.28 20.22 -9.16
N GLU A 337 -16.20 19.30 -9.40
CA GLU A 337 -17.07 18.73 -8.36
C GLU A 337 -16.26 17.98 -7.29
N ALA A 338 -15.18 17.30 -7.67
CA ALA A 338 -14.28 16.63 -6.75
C ALA A 338 -13.54 17.65 -5.86
N GLU A 339 -12.98 18.72 -6.44
CA GLU A 339 -12.28 19.78 -5.71
C GLU A 339 -13.22 20.51 -4.74
N GLU A 340 -14.43 20.85 -5.17
CA GLU A 340 -15.46 21.44 -4.32
C GLU A 340 -15.82 20.53 -3.15
N SER A 341 -15.99 19.22 -3.42
CA SER A 341 -16.29 18.22 -2.40
C SER A 341 -15.20 18.12 -1.32
N VAL A 342 -13.94 18.14 -1.74
CA VAL A 342 -12.80 18.14 -0.79
C VAL A 342 -12.82 19.42 0.06
N THR A 343 -13.07 20.57 -0.54
CA THR A 343 -13.16 21.86 0.16
C THR A 343 -14.31 21.88 1.20
N GLU A 344 -15.41 21.18 0.94
CA GLU A 344 -16.55 21.01 1.84
C GLU A 344 -16.29 19.96 2.95
N GLY A 345 -15.10 19.36 2.97
CA GLY A 345 -14.70 18.37 3.96
C GLY A 345 -15.32 16.98 3.76
N VAL A 346 -15.57 16.62 2.51
CA VAL A 346 -15.96 15.25 2.14
C VAL A 346 -14.74 14.33 2.29
N ASN A 347 -14.95 13.16 2.89
CA ASN A 347 -13.90 12.16 3.13
C ASN A 347 -13.82 11.11 2.02
N TYR A 348 -14.98 10.77 1.42
CA TYR A 348 -15.09 9.75 0.39
C TYR A 348 -15.78 10.30 -0.85
N ILE A 349 -15.09 10.26 -1.96
CA ILE A 349 -15.67 10.52 -3.28
C ILE A 349 -15.87 9.17 -3.95
N VAL A 350 -17.12 8.83 -4.26
CA VAL A 350 -17.46 7.59 -4.95
C VAL A 350 -17.80 7.94 -6.40
N LEU A 351 -16.91 7.57 -7.31
CA LEU A 351 -17.17 7.67 -8.74
C LEU A 351 -18.14 6.56 -9.16
N THR A 352 -19.21 6.92 -9.86
CA THR A 352 -20.22 5.94 -10.23
C THR A 352 -20.57 6.01 -11.72
N ASP A 353 -20.44 4.88 -12.40
CA ASP A 353 -20.86 4.64 -13.78
C ASP A 353 -22.29 4.11 -13.90
N ARG A 354 -23.03 4.03 -12.78
CA ARG A 354 -24.44 3.63 -12.79
C ARG A 354 -25.28 4.59 -13.60
N ASN A 355 -26.37 4.06 -14.18
CA ASN A 355 -27.27 4.79 -15.06
C ASN A 355 -26.73 5.07 -16.48
N VAL A 356 -25.77 4.24 -16.94
CA VAL A 356 -25.44 4.18 -18.36
C VAL A 356 -26.68 3.76 -19.15
N ASP A 357 -26.98 4.47 -20.24
CA ASP A 357 -28.13 4.24 -21.10
C ASP A 357 -27.77 4.50 -22.58
N THR A 358 -28.76 4.65 -23.44
CA THR A 358 -28.57 4.93 -24.87
C THR A 358 -28.08 6.35 -25.17
N VAL A 359 -28.17 7.26 -24.20
CA VAL A 359 -27.78 8.67 -24.31
C VAL A 359 -26.49 8.95 -23.59
N HIS A 360 -26.24 8.26 -22.46
CA HIS A 360 -25.10 8.49 -21.59
C HIS A 360 -24.17 7.28 -21.55
N ALA A 361 -22.90 7.52 -21.82
CA ALA A 361 -21.83 6.55 -21.62
C ALA A 361 -20.99 6.91 -20.39
N ALA A 362 -20.32 5.89 -19.81
CA ALA A 362 -19.39 6.13 -18.74
C ALA A 362 -18.06 6.69 -19.26
N ILE A 363 -17.50 7.67 -18.57
CA ILE A 363 -16.09 8.02 -18.69
C ILE A 363 -15.27 6.76 -18.32
N PRO A 364 -14.26 6.36 -19.11
CA PRO A 364 -13.40 5.25 -18.72
C PRO A 364 -12.86 5.44 -17.29
N SER A 365 -13.00 4.43 -16.45
CA SER A 365 -12.66 4.54 -15.02
C SER A 365 -11.21 4.96 -14.78
N LEU A 366 -10.27 4.46 -15.60
CA LEU A 366 -8.86 4.88 -15.55
C LEU A 366 -8.70 6.38 -15.77
N LEU A 367 -9.45 6.97 -16.73
CA LEU A 367 -9.41 8.40 -17.03
C LEU A 367 -10.13 9.25 -15.96
N ALA A 368 -11.17 8.69 -15.35
CA ALA A 368 -11.92 9.39 -14.31
C ALA A 368 -11.18 9.47 -12.97
N VAL A 369 -10.26 8.54 -12.71
CA VAL A 369 -9.48 8.48 -11.45
C VAL A 369 -8.17 9.25 -11.58
N SER A 370 -7.56 9.28 -12.78
CA SER A 370 -6.30 9.99 -13.02
C SER A 370 -6.46 11.51 -13.03
#